data_7ca4fcb4f012051215112deab1fc259e
#
_entry.id   7ca4fcb4f012051215112deab1fc259e
#
_cell.length_a   1.000
_cell.length_b   1.000
_cell.length_c   1.000
_cell.angle_alpha   90.00
_cell.angle_beta   90.00
_cell.angle_gamma   90.00
#
_symmetry.space_group_name_H-M   'P 1'
#
loop_
_entity.id
_entity.type
_entity.pdbx_description
1 polymer ?
#
loop_
_entity_poly.entity_id
_entity_poly.type
_entity_poly.pdbx_seq_one_letter_code
_entity_poly.pdbx_strand_id
1 'polypeptide(L)'
;MSPYEKGRYIFGRAASRMIQAAAMTLAVTLALTLPARADEDRAVRTKAPVIYPTAARRMGVEGVVQVEATVDADGKVKDVKALSGSAILIPAAEDAVRKWTFEPGNGIVKVRVGVTFSMRQ
;
A
#
# COMPACT_ATOMS: atom_id res chain seq x y z
N MET A 1 42.79 -30.60 38.16
CA MET A 1 41.49 -30.52 38.23
C MET A 1 40.87 -29.39 37.51
N SER A 2 41.31 -28.26 37.68
CA SER A 2 40.72 -27.13 37.07
C SER A 2 40.77 -27.09 35.55
N PRO A 3 41.82 -27.64 34.97
CA PRO A 3 41.95 -27.47 33.51
C PRO A 3 40.77 -27.97 32.70
N TYR A 4 40.19 -29.03 33.10
CA TYR A 4 39.11 -29.55 32.25
C TYR A 4 37.85 -28.74 32.39
N GLU A 5 37.72 -27.99 33.44
CA GLU A 5 36.59 -27.12 33.57
C GLU A 5 36.62 -25.98 32.57
N LYS A 6 37.79 -25.48 32.30
CA LYS A 6 37.91 -24.40 31.35
C LYS A 6 37.49 -24.80 29.95
N GLY A 7 37.75 -26.03 29.62
CA GLY A 7 37.33 -26.51 28.31
C GLY A 7 35.84 -26.44 28.12
N ARG A 8 35.11 -26.74 29.18
CA ARG A 8 33.68 -26.72 29.06
C ARG A 8 33.16 -25.30 28.79
N TYR A 9 33.79 -24.30 29.38
CA TYR A 9 33.38 -22.94 29.18
C TYR A 9 33.54 -22.54 27.74
N ILE A 10 34.61 -22.97 27.12
CA ILE A 10 34.88 -22.58 25.73
C ILE A 10 33.79 -23.14 24.83
N PHE A 11 33.39 -24.36 25.04
CA PHE A 11 32.35 -24.95 24.21
C PHE A 11 31.03 -24.21 24.32
N GLY A 12 30.68 -23.81 25.52
CA GLY A 12 29.44 -23.12 25.71
C GLY A 12 29.39 -21.78 24.98
N ARG A 13 30.49 -21.08 25.03
CA ARG A 13 30.52 -19.79 24.38
C ARG A 13 30.41 -19.93 22.88
N ALA A 14 31.06 -20.92 22.33
CA ALA A 14 30.97 -21.13 20.89
C ALA A 14 29.55 -21.42 20.45
N ALA A 15 28.87 -22.24 21.18
CA ALA A 15 27.49 -22.57 20.86
C ALA A 15 26.61 -21.32 20.91
N SER A 16 26.83 -20.47 21.87
CA SER A 16 26.03 -19.25 21.97
C SER A 16 26.18 -18.37 20.78
N ARG A 17 27.40 -18.23 20.33
CA ARG A 17 27.62 -17.36 19.17
C ARG A 17 26.95 -17.87 17.92
N MET A 18 26.94 -19.18 17.77
CA MET A 18 26.30 -19.75 16.59
C MET A 18 24.80 -19.52 16.61
N ILE A 19 24.21 -19.61 17.77
CA ILE A 19 22.78 -19.37 17.90
C ILE A 19 22.44 -17.92 17.55
N GLN A 20 23.26 -16.99 17.99
CA GLN A 20 23.02 -15.60 17.72
C GLN A 20 23.08 -15.30 16.23
N ALA A 21 24.03 -15.89 15.56
CA ALA A 21 24.16 -15.68 14.12
C ALA A 21 22.91 -16.14 13.38
N ALA A 22 22.39 -17.28 13.78
CA ALA A 22 21.20 -17.80 13.12
C ALA A 22 20.00 -16.85 13.32
N ALA A 23 19.87 -16.31 14.51
CA ALA A 23 18.78 -15.40 14.78
C ALA A 23 18.85 -14.15 13.95
N MET A 24 20.03 -13.62 13.78
CA MET A 24 20.20 -12.41 12.98
C MET A 24 19.88 -12.67 11.52
N THR A 25 20.30 -13.79 11.02
CA THR A 25 20.01 -14.13 9.64
C THR A 25 18.51 -14.21 9.39
N LEU A 26 17.80 -14.79 10.31
CA LEU A 26 16.36 -14.92 10.18
C LEU A 26 15.69 -13.56 10.16
N ALA A 27 16.13 -12.65 10.98
CA ALA A 27 15.53 -11.33 11.02
C ALA A 27 15.72 -10.58 9.70
N VAL A 28 16.88 -10.70 9.11
CA VAL A 28 17.16 -10.04 7.84
C VAL A 28 16.26 -10.61 6.74
N THR A 29 16.10 -11.90 6.72
CA THR A 29 15.25 -12.53 5.73
C THR A 29 13.82 -12.03 5.83
N LEU A 30 13.33 -11.91 7.04
CA LEU A 30 11.97 -11.43 7.23
C LEU A 30 11.81 -10.02 6.71
N ALA A 31 12.78 -9.17 6.95
CA ALA A 31 12.70 -7.79 6.48
C ALA A 31 12.61 -7.71 4.97
N LEU A 32 13.28 -8.61 4.28
CA LEU A 32 13.30 -8.56 2.83
C LEU A 32 12.01 -9.02 2.19
N THR A 33 11.14 -9.65 2.93
CA THR A 33 9.91 -10.14 2.34
C THR A 33 8.77 -9.14 2.39
N LEU A 34 8.99 -7.97 2.98
CA LEU A 34 7.93 -7.02 3.16
C LEU A 34 7.53 -6.20 1.96
N PRO A 35 8.39 -5.81 1.15
CA PRO A 35 8.10 -4.77 0.18
C PRO A 35 7.37 -5.18 -1.04
N ALA A 36 6.48 -5.90 -1.07
CA ALA A 36 5.89 -6.38 -2.28
C ALA A 36 4.83 -5.48 -2.86
N ARG A 37 5.08 -4.19 -2.92
CA ARG A 37 4.05 -3.32 -3.39
C ARG A 37 4.38 -2.48 -4.55
N ALA A 38 5.33 -2.86 -5.30
CA ALA A 38 5.78 -2.09 -6.42
C ALA A 38 4.73 -1.94 -7.50
N ASP A 39 3.76 -2.82 -7.51
CA ASP A 39 2.76 -2.79 -8.56
C ASP A 39 1.77 -1.65 -8.42
N GLU A 40 1.85 -0.86 -7.36
CA GLU A 40 0.92 0.21 -7.15
C GLU A 40 1.42 1.57 -7.55
N ASP A 41 2.54 1.64 -8.17
CA ASP A 41 3.19 2.92 -8.36
C ASP A 41 2.96 3.56 -9.70
N ARG A 42 1.91 3.26 -10.35
CA ARG A 42 1.64 3.89 -11.62
C ARG A 42 1.16 5.30 -11.39
N ALA A 43 1.87 6.28 -11.91
CA ALA A 43 1.55 7.69 -11.70
C ALA A 43 0.29 8.10 -12.46
N VAL A 44 -0.44 9.05 -11.90
CA VAL A 44 -1.61 9.60 -12.56
C VAL A 44 -1.17 10.59 -13.62
N ARG A 45 -1.66 10.42 -14.84
CA ARG A 45 -1.35 11.33 -15.92
C ARG A 45 -2.37 12.45 -16.00
N THR A 46 -3.64 12.12 -15.93
CA THR A 46 -4.71 13.10 -16.02
C THR A 46 -5.80 12.74 -15.02
N LYS A 47 -6.22 13.73 -14.24
CA LYS A 47 -7.32 13.58 -13.30
C LYS A 47 -8.54 14.29 -13.81
N ALA A 48 -9.66 13.59 -13.83
CA ALA A 48 -10.92 14.20 -14.12
C ALA A 48 -11.45 14.89 -12.86
N PRO A 49 -12.18 15.99 -12.99
CA PRO A 49 -12.75 16.66 -11.83
C PRO A 49 -13.76 15.79 -11.13
N VAL A 50 -13.85 15.95 -9.81
CA VAL A 50 -14.80 15.22 -9.00
C VAL A 50 -16.05 16.07 -8.84
N ILE A 51 -17.20 15.47 -9.09
CA ILE A 51 -18.47 16.17 -8.93
C ILE A 51 -18.99 15.91 -7.53
N TYR A 52 -19.15 16.97 -6.77
CA TYR A 52 -19.61 16.83 -5.38
C TYR A 52 -21.12 16.53 -5.39
N PRO A 53 -21.57 15.43 -4.79
CA PRO A 53 -23.00 15.13 -4.79
C PRO A 53 -23.79 16.19 -4.04
N THR A 54 -24.93 16.55 -4.59
CA THR A 54 -25.77 17.58 -3.98
C THR A 54 -26.20 17.19 -2.56
N ALA A 55 -26.56 15.92 -2.38
CA ALA A 55 -26.99 15.46 -1.06
C ALA A 55 -25.85 15.57 -0.05
N ALA A 56 -24.64 15.22 -0.45
CA ALA A 56 -23.50 15.33 0.45
C ALA A 56 -23.23 16.77 0.81
N ARG A 57 -23.36 17.66 -0.16
CA ARG A 57 -23.13 19.06 0.09
C ARG A 57 -24.15 19.62 1.08
N ARG A 58 -25.40 19.25 0.92
CA ARG A 58 -26.46 19.71 1.83
C ARG A 58 -26.26 19.20 3.24
N MET A 59 -25.74 17.98 3.37
CA MET A 59 -25.55 17.36 4.67
C MET A 59 -24.22 17.71 5.29
N GLY A 60 -23.37 18.46 4.60
CA GLY A 60 -22.06 18.81 5.11
C GLY A 60 -21.09 17.65 5.18
N VAL A 61 -21.24 16.65 4.31
CA VAL A 61 -20.39 15.47 4.32
C VAL A 61 -19.13 15.73 3.54
N GLU A 62 -18.00 15.58 4.20
CA GLU A 62 -16.66 15.73 3.61
C GLU A 62 -15.83 14.51 3.97
N GLY A 63 -14.70 14.37 3.31
CA GLY A 63 -13.77 13.30 3.66
C GLY A 63 -13.04 12.77 2.46
N VAL A 64 -12.33 11.67 2.68
CA VAL A 64 -11.53 11.03 1.66
C VAL A 64 -12.13 9.66 1.35
N VAL A 65 -12.30 9.38 0.07
CA VAL A 65 -12.73 8.06 -0.38
C VAL A 65 -11.50 7.36 -0.97
N GLN A 66 -11.19 6.19 -0.46
CA GLN A 66 -10.10 5.38 -0.99
C GLN A 66 -10.67 4.48 -2.08
N VAL A 67 -10.09 4.55 -3.26
CA VAL A 67 -10.56 3.79 -4.40
C VAL A 67 -9.40 2.99 -4.98
N GLU A 68 -9.66 1.74 -5.30
CA GLU A 68 -8.71 0.89 -5.99
C GLU A 68 -9.10 0.87 -7.46
N ALA A 69 -8.21 1.33 -8.32
CA ALA A 69 -8.45 1.35 -9.76
C ALA A 69 -7.62 0.28 -10.42
N THR A 70 -8.24 -0.51 -11.29
CA THR A 70 -7.54 -1.48 -12.12
C THR A 70 -7.19 -0.77 -13.42
N VAL A 71 -5.89 -0.64 -13.68
CA VAL A 71 -5.37 0.14 -14.80
C VAL A 71 -4.70 -0.78 -15.79
N ASP A 72 -5.01 -0.65 -17.06
CA ASP A 72 -4.42 -1.51 -18.09
C ASP A 72 -3.05 -0.98 -18.54
N ALA A 73 -2.44 -1.68 -19.47
CA ALA A 73 -1.10 -1.33 -19.94
C ALA A 73 -1.06 0.04 -20.59
N ASP A 74 -2.16 0.49 -21.15
CA ASP A 74 -2.22 1.79 -21.81
C ASP A 74 -2.48 2.92 -20.82
N GLY A 75 -2.71 2.62 -19.57
CA GLY A 75 -2.97 3.64 -18.56
C GLY A 75 -4.45 3.96 -18.39
N LYS A 76 -5.33 3.20 -18.99
CA LYS A 76 -6.77 3.43 -18.86
C LYS A 76 -7.33 2.63 -17.70
N VAL A 77 -8.31 3.23 -17.03
CA VAL A 77 -8.97 2.56 -15.91
C VAL A 77 -10.01 1.59 -16.44
N LYS A 78 -9.85 0.32 -16.09
CA LYS A 78 -10.76 -0.72 -16.52
C LYS A 78 -11.85 -0.98 -15.49
N ASP A 79 -11.55 -0.77 -14.22
CA ASP A 79 -12.48 -1.04 -13.14
C ASP A 79 -12.11 -0.22 -11.93
N VAL A 80 -13.08 0.07 -11.08
CA VAL A 80 -12.84 0.79 -9.84
C VAL A 80 -13.60 0.11 -8.72
N LYS A 81 -13.04 0.19 -7.52
CA LYS A 81 -13.65 -0.38 -6.34
C LYS A 81 -13.34 0.51 -5.15
N ALA A 82 -14.38 0.99 -4.47
CA ALA A 82 -14.17 1.79 -3.28
C ALA A 82 -13.74 0.89 -2.13
N LEU A 83 -12.71 1.30 -1.42
CA LEU A 83 -12.21 0.57 -0.28
C LEU A 83 -12.71 1.14 1.03
N SER A 84 -12.88 2.45 1.09
CA SER A 84 -13.37 3.10 2.29
C SER A 84 -13.89 4.49 1.94
N GLY A 85 -14.66 5.06 2.83
CA GLY A 85 -15.20 6.40 2.67
C GLY A 85 -16.69 6.44 2.95
N SER A 86 -17.25 7.64 2.90
CA SER A 86 -18.67 7.83 3.14
C SER A 86 -19.49 7.28 1.98
N ALA A 87 -20.53 6.52 2.29
CA ALA A 87 -21.36 5.91 1.26
C ALA A 87 -21.95 6.92 0.29
N ILE A 88 -22.21 8.12 0.75
CA ILE A 88 -22.81 9.15 -0.08
C ILE A 88 -21.80 9.75 -1.04
N LEU A 89 -20.50 9.64 -0.75
CA LEU A 89 -19.44 10.17 -1.59
C LEU A 89 -18.87 9.12 -2.56
N ILE A 90 -19.04 7.85 -2.24
CA ILE A 90 -18.41 6.77 -3.02
C ILE A 90 -18.78 6.81 -4.50
N PRO A 91 -20.04 6.94 -4.90
CA PRO A 91 -20.36 6.94 -6.33
C PRO A 91 -19.66 8.06 -7.09
N ALA A 92 -19.57 9.24 -6.50
CA ALA A 92 -18.91 10.36 -7.16
C ALA A 92 -17.41 10.12 -7.31
N ALA A 93 -16.79 9.51 -6.30
CA ALA A 93 -15.37 9.20 -6.36
C ALA A 93 -15.10 8.15 -7.43
N GLU A 94 -15.90 7.13 -7.50
CA GLU A 94 -15.72 6.08 -8.50
C GLU A 94 -15.91 6.63 -9.91
N ASP A 95 -16.91 7.47 -10.11
CA ASP A 95 -17.14 8.05 -11.42
C ASP A 95 -15.97 8.91 -11.87
N ALA A 96 -15.39 9.67 -10.97
CA ALA A 96 -14.26 10.50 -11.29
C ALA A 96 -13.04 9.66 -11.66
N VAL A 97 -12.74 8.64 -10.85
CA VAL A 97 -11.56 7.81 -11.08
C VAL A 97 -11.68 7.02 -12.37
N ARG A 98 -12.87 6.63 -12.76
CA ARG A 98 -13.05 5.93 -14.04
C ARG A 98 -12.58 6.77 -15.21
N LYS A 99 -12.61 8.07 -15.09
CA LYS A 99 -12.20 8.98 -16.16
C LYS A 99 -10.76 9.42 -16.06
N TRP A 100 -10.06 8.98 -15.03
CA TRP A 100 -8.65 9.32 -14.88
C TRP A 100 -7.82 8.47 -15.84
N THR A 101 -6.64 8.98 -16.19
CA THR A 101 -5.68 8.20 -16.95
C THR A 101 -4.37 8.15 -16.20
N PHE A 102 -3.66 7.05 -16.38
CA PHE A 102 -2.41 6.81 -15.69
C PHE A 102 -1.30 6.64 -16.72
N GLU A 103 -0.08 6.66 -16.26
CA GLU A 103 1.06 6.42 -17.15
C GLU A 103 1.00 4.97 -17.64
N PRO A 104 1.35 4.74 -18.90
CA PRO A 104 1.40 3.37 -19.43
C PRO A 104 2.43 2.53 -18.71
N GLY A 105 2.26 1.25 -18.73
CA GLY A 105 3.17 0.33 -18.08
C GLY A 105 3.05 -1.07 -18.63
N ASN A 106 3.63 -2.01 -17.90
CA ASN A 106 3.76 -3.37 -18.36
C ASN A 106 2.63 -4.25 -17.88
N GLY A 107 1.45 -4.03 -18.34
CA GLY A 107 0.35 -4.89 -17.99
C GLY A 107 -0.61 -4.25 -17.03
N ILE A 108 -1.49 -5.05 -16.47
CA ILE A 108 -2.58 -4.58 -15.63
C ILE A 108 -2.09 -4.47 -14.19
N VAL A 109 -2.38 -3.33 -13.56
CA VAL A 109 -2.01 -3.13 -12.16
C VAL A 109 -3.21 -2.55 -11.41
N LYS A 110 -3.19 -2.70 -10.10
CA LYS A 110 -4.17 -2.09 -9.22
C LYS A 110 -3.52 -0.95 -8.48
N VAL A 111 -4.11 0.22 -8.60
CA VAL A 111 -3.57 1.43 -8.02
C VAL A 111 -4.57 1.97 -7.01
N ARG A 112 -4.10 2.34 -5.84
CA ARG A 112 -4.96 2.95 -4.82
C ARG A 112 -4.83 4.44 -4.87
N VAL A 113 -5.96 5.12 -4.92
CA VAL A 113 -5.98 6.57 -4.95
C VAL A 113 -6.96 7.07 -3.91
N GLY A 114 -6.67 8.24 -3.35
CA GLY A 114 -7.56 8.89 -2.43
C GLY A 114 -8.22 10.07 -3.11
N VAL A 115 -9.53 10.13 -3.05
CA VAL A 115 -10.29 11.24 -3.61
C VAL A 115 -10.82 12.07 -2.45
N THR A 116 -10.40 13.31 -2.40
CA THR A 116 -10.75 14.20 -1.30
C THR A 116 -11.96 15.07 -1.66
N PHE A 117 -12.93 15.08 -0.77
CA PHE A 117 -14.10 15.93 -0.90
C PHE A 117 -14.05 16.97 0.20
N SER A 118 -13.96 18.23 -0.18
CA SER A 118 -13.90 19.32 0.77
C SER A 118 -14.68 20.49 0.23
N MET A 119 -15.42 21.14 1.10
CA MET A 119 -16.17 22.33 0.70
C MET A 119 -15.39 23.60 0.89
N ARG A 120 -14.22 23.51 1.47
CA ARG A 120 -13.33 24.65 1.57
C ARG A 120 -12.48 24.78 0.33
N GLN A 121 -12.14 25.97 0.04
CA GLN A 121 -11.28 26.21 -1.11
C GLN A 121 -10.03 26.93 -0.74
#